data_e9e624440b3613aaac30cdc539b005f7
#
_entry.id   e9e624440b3613aaac30cdc539b005f7
#
_cell.length_a   1.000
_cell.length_b   1.000
_cell.length_c   1.000
_cell.angle_alpha   90.00
_cell.angle_beta   90.00
_cell.angle_gamma   90.00
#
_symmetry.space_group_name_H-M   'P 1'
#
loop_
_entity.id
_entity.type
_entity.pdbx_description
1 polymer ?
#
loop_
_entity_poly.entity_id
_entity_poly.type
_entity_poly.pdbx_seq_one_letter_code
_entity_poly.pdbx_strand_id
1 'polypeptide(L)'
;RSSAASDVYKRQLIISGDNYPHRIPMYNDAERIARFRMSGLNGLITERLYTDEIKEKLLELQKAGRDAEEQEDMQWLSIYQKYGDKALTDYLGTDQELDYEAISNLLMQFHGGTSQLLLRHMGRTQDDIWYDRRDVSDTDILILEWTHGNSAYLQGVDVSVVLISTPEETLENRKKRNRDTAIDSPFVARVLRIEQKKINDGLDRADIIQDMHGRIYTE
;
A
#
# COMPACT_ATOMS: atom_id res chain seq x y z
N ARG A 1 -17.08 39.00 3.85
CA ARG A 1 -17.50 37.89 4.72
C ARG A 1 -16.55 36.75 4.49
N SER A 2 -15.58 36.58 5.41
CA SER A 2 -14.86 35.30 5.53
C SER A 2 -15.93 34.23 5.84
N SER A 3 -16.13 33.26 4.95
CA SER A 3 -17.10 32.22 5.22
C SER A 3 -16.51 31.27 6.27
N ALA A 4 -17.33 30.78 7.19
CA ALA A 4 -16.95 29.81 8.21
C ALA A 4 -16.19 28.59 7.58
N ALA A 5 -16.51 28.25 6.33
CA ALA A 5 -15.81 27.24 5.56
C ALA A 5 -14.32 27.55 5.34
N SER A 6 -13.91 28.82 5.13
CA SER A 6 -12.49 29.16 4.92
C SER A 6 -11.65 29.04 6.20
N ASP A 7 -12.27 29.15 7.36
CA ASP A 7 -11.56 29.04 8.65
C ASP A 7 -11.36 27.56 9.05
N VAL A 8 -12.28 26.67 8.68
CA VAL A 8 -12.12 25.20 8.87
C VAL A 8 -10.90 24.67 8.10
N TYR A 9 -10.68 25.10 6.85
CA TYR A 9 -9.52 24.67 6.05
C TYR A 9 -8.18 25.12 6.61
N LYS A 10 -8.13 26.20 7.39
CA LYS A 10 -6.89 26.70 8.01
C LYS A 10 -6.48 25.93 9.25
N ARG A 11 -7.40 25.14 9.82
CA ARG A 11 -7.18 24.38 11.06
C ARG A 11 -7.06 22.87 10.79
N GLN A 12 -6.69 22.50 9.56
CA GLN A 12 -6.46 21.12 9.15
C GLN A 12 -5.00 20.89 8.79
N LEU A 13 -4.47 19.74 9.19
CA LEU A 13 -3.19 19.23 8.73
C LEU A 13 -3.39 17.90 8.02
N ILE A 14 -2.91 17.79 6.79
CA ILE A 14 -2.91 16.55 6.02
C ILE A 14 -1.52 15.93 6.13
N ILE A 15 -1.46 14.66 6.51
CA ILE A 15 -0.25 13.85 6.55
C ILE A 15 -0.40 12.65 5.60
N SER A 16 0.69 12.24 4.96
CA SER A 16 0.69 11.09 4.08
C SER A 16 1.28 9.86 4.77
N GLY A 17 0.50 8.78 4.83
CA GLY A 17 0.95 7.50 5.34
C GLY A 17 1.99 6.82 4.44
N ASP A 18 2.12 7.25 3.17
CA ASP A 18 3.13 6.75 2.24
C ASP A 18 4.57 7.07 2.66
N ASN A 19 4.75 7.95 3.65
CA ASN A 19 6.05 8.22 4.25
C ASN A 19 6.45 7.22 5.34
N TYR A 20 5.62 6.20 5.62
CA TYR A 20 5.83 5.30 6.76
C TYR A 20 5.99 3.81 6.39
N PRO A 21 6.58 3.42 5.25
CA PRO A 21 7.06 2.06 5.09
C PRO A 21 8.32 1.84 5.93
N HIS A 22 8.63 0.58 6.26
CA HIS A 22 9.90 0.23 6.91
C HIS A 22 11.10 0.34 5.96
N ARG A 23 10.85 0.33 4.65
CA ARG A 23 11.88 0.39 3.60
C ARG A 23 11.55 1.51 2.63
N ILE A 24 12.56 2.18 2.09
CA ILE A 24 12.36 3.09 0.98
C ILE A 24 11.70 2.37 -0.21
N PRO A 25 10.92 3.05 -1.07
CA PRO A 25 10.12 2.44 -2.12
C PRO A 25 10.88 1.42 -2.98
N MET A 26 12.09 1.76 -3.40
CA MET A 26 12.92 0.87 -4.23
C MET A 26 13.24 -0.46 -3.53
N TYR A 27 13.56 -0.44 -2.24
CA TYR A 27 13.85 -1.66 -1.47
C TYR A 27 12.58 -2.40 -1.10
N ASN A 28 11.46 -1.70 -0.93
CA ASN A 28 10.17 -2.33 -0.70
C ASN A 28 9.69 -3.11 -1.93
N ASP A 29 9.85 -2.55 -3.13
CA ASP A 29 9.53 -3.23 -4.38
C ASP A 29 10.42 -4.46 -4.59
N ALA A 30 11.73 -4.35 -4.28
CA ALA A 30 12.64 -5.48 -4.34
C ALA A 30 12.26 -6.59 -3.35
N GLU A 31 11.84 -6.24 -2.13
CA GLU A 31 11.36 -7.17 -1.11
C GLU A 31 10.09 -7.89 -1.54
N ARG A 32 9.12 -7.17 -2.11
CA ARG A 32 7.88 -7.73 -2.66
C ARG A 32 8.17 -8.78 -3.73
N ILE A 33 9.06 -8.46 -4.68
CA ILE A 33 9.49 -9.38 -5.75
C ILE A 33 10.23 -10.59 -5.16
N ALA A 34 11.13 -10.38 -4.20
CA ALA A 34 11.87 -11.45 -3.57
C ALA A 34 10.96 -12.43 -2.83
N ARG A 35 9.98 -11.93 -2.06
CA ARG A 35 8.99 -12.76 -1.35
C ARG A 35 8.15 -13.57 -2.32
N PHE A 36 7.65 -12.95 -3.38
CA PHE A 36 6.89 -13.64 -4.41
C PHE A 36 7.70 -14.78 -5.03
N ARG A 37 8.91 -14.51 -5.47
CA ARG A 37 9.79 -15.47 -6.15
C ARG A 37 10.23 -16.60 -5.23
N MET A 38 10.69 -16.28 -4.02
CA MET A 38 11.14 -17.29 -3.06
C MET A 38 10.00 -18.21 -2.65
N SER A 39 8.83 -17.67 -2.34
CA SER A 39 7.68 -18.49 -1.98
C SER A 39 7.19 -19.35 -3.16
N GLY A 40 7.19 -18.79 -4.36
CA GLY A 40 6.88 -19.53 -5.58
C GLY A 40 7.81 -20.72 -5.81
N LEU A 41 9.12 -20.51 -5.65
CA LEU A 41 10.13 -21.60 -5.71
C LEU A 41 9.88 -22.67 -4.65
N ASN A 42 9.66 -22.25 -3.40
CA ASN A 42 9.35 -23.18 -2.31
C ASN A 42 8.06 -23.98 -2.59
N GLY A 43 7.07 -23.34 -3.23
CA GLY A 43 5.87 -24.01 -3.69
C GLY A 43 6.15 -25.12 -4.70
N LEU A 44 6.96 -24.86 -5.72
CA LEU A 44 7.36 -25.88 -6.69
C LEU A 44 8.12 -27.04 -6.07
N ILE A 45 8.99 -26.77 -5.08
CA ILE A 45 9.71 -27.82 -4.34
C ILE A 45 8.75 -28.65 -3.51
N THR A 46 7.83 -28.01 -2.80
CA THR A 46 6.83 -28.67 -1.94
C THR A 46 5.92 -29.60 -2.75
N GLU A 47 5.48 -29.13 -3.92
CA GLU A 47 4.63 -29.89 -4.83
C GLU A 47 5.40 -30.87 -5.72
N ARG A 48 6.72 -31.00 -5.52
CA ARG A 48 7.63 -31.88 -6.29
C ARG A 48 7.63 -31.62 -7.80
N LEU A 49 7.43 -30.36 -8.16
CA LEU A 49 7.42 -29.90 -9.57
C LEU A 49 8.75 -29.28 -10.01
N TYR A 50 9.67 -29.02 -9.08
CA TYR A 50 10.93 -28.34 -9.39
C TYR A 50 11.91 -29.29 -10.08
N THR A 51 12.16 -29.05 -11.37
CA THR A 51 13.12 -29.78 -12.22
C THR A 51 14.09 -28.80 -12.89
N ASP A 52 15.20 -29.30 -13.45
CA ASP A 52 16.14 -28.44 -14.21
C ASP A 52 15.46 -27.75 -15.39
N GLU A 53 14.55 -28.43 -16.09
CA GLU A 53 13.79 -27.84 -17.19
C GLU A 53 12.92 -26.68 -16.73
N ILE A 54 12.19 -26.85 -15.61
CA ILE A 54 11.34 -25.79 -15.04
C ILE A 54 12.20 -24.65 -14.52
N LYS A 55 13.35 -24.93 -13.91
CA LYS A 55 14.31 -23.91 -13.48
C LYS A 55 14.76 -23.01 -14.64
N GLU A 56 15.13 -23.60 -15.77
CA GLU A 56 15.57 -22.85 -16.95
C GLU A 56 14.46 -21.95 -17.49
N LYS A 57 13.24 -22.50 -17.68
CA LYS A 57 12.07 -21.74 -18.13
C LYS A 57 11.72 -20.61 -17.15
N LEU A 58 11.75 -20.88 -15.84
CA LEU A 58 11.45 -19.87 -14.83
C LEU A 58 12.49 -18.74 -14.84
N LEU A 59 13.77 -19.04 -14.98
CA LEU A 59 14.82 -18.02 -15.11
C LEU A 59 14.65 -17.13 -16.33
N GLU A 60 14.20 -17.69 -17.45
CA GLU A 60 13.87 -16.90 -18.66
C GLU A 60 12.68 -15.97 -18.39
N LEU A 61 11.61 -16.48 -17.77
CA LEU A 61 10.45 -15.66 -17.41
C LEU A 61 10.82 -14.55 -16.42
N GLN A 62 11.63 -14.84 -15.41
CA GLN A 62 12.10 -13.85 -14.44
C GLN A 62 12.95 -12.76 -15.08
N LYS A 63 13.85 -13.11 -16.01
CA LYS A 63 14.64 -12.12 -16.77
C LYS A 63 13.77 -11.22 -17.64
N ALA A 64 12.70 -11.78 -18.19
CA ALA A 64 11.73 -11.05 -19.01
C ALA A 64 10.70 -10.26 -18.18
N GLY A 65 10.68 -10.39 -16.84
CA GLY A 65 9.65 -9.79 -15.97
C GLY A 65 8.28 -10.40 -16.16
N ARG A 66 8.19 -11.64 -16.67
CA ARG A 66 6.94 -12.33 -17.05
C ARG A 66 6.57 -13.48 -16.12
N ASP A 67 7.33 -13.73 -15.08
CA ASP A 67 7.07 -14.81 -14.11
C ASP A 67 5.79 -14.61 -13.27
N ALA A 68 5.25 -13.37 -13.27
CA ALA A 68 3.97 -13.03 -12.67
C ALA A 68 2.80 -13.00 -13.68
N GLU A 69 3.05 -13.20 -14.98
CA GLU A 69 2.03 -13.24 -16.02
C GLU A 69 1.22 -14.54 -15.99
N GLU A 70 -0.11 -14.44 -16.09
CA GLU A 70 -0.98 -15.61 -16.13
C GLU A 70 -0.83 -16.31 -17.49
N GLN A 71 -0.58 -17.62 -17.47
CA GLN A 71 -0.46 -18.47 -18.67
C GLN A 71 -1.23 -19.77 -18.43
N GLU A 72 -2.32 -19.94 -19.18
CA GLU A 72 -3.27 -21.02 -18.96
C GLU A 72 -2.66 -22.43 -19.15
N ASP A 73 -1.65 -22.57 -20.00
CA ASP A 73 -1.08 -23.87 -20.35
C ASP A 73 0.06 -24.35 -19.44
N MET A 74 0.43 -23.57 -18.39
CA MET A 74 1.58 -23.87 -17.53
C MET A 74 1.15 -24.16 -16.08
N GLN A 75 0.71 -25.39 -15.80
CA GLN A 75 0.29 -25.79 -14.45
C GLN A 75 1.35 -25.49 -13.37
N TRP A 76 2.64 -25.73 -13.64
CA TRP A 76 3.71 -25.45 -12.69
C TRP A 76 3.83 -23.94 -12.39
N LEU A 77 3.60 -23.07 -13.39
CA LEU A 77 3.64 -21.63 -13.22
C LEU A 77 2.47 -21.14 -12.33
N SER A 78 1.29 -21.73 -12.50
CA SER A 78 0.14 -21.45 -11.63
C SER A 78 0.42 -21.82 -10.17
N ILE A 79 1.10 -22.94 -9.91
CA ILE A 79 1.53 -23.32 -8.55
C ILE A 79 2.56 -22.31 -8.00
N TYR A 80 3.58 -21.97 -8.78
CA TYR A 80 4.57 -20.96 -8.41
C TYR A 80 3.89 -19.63 -8.03
N GLN A 81 2.98 -19.16 -8.87
CA GLN A 81 2.24 -17.90 -8.64
C GLN A 81 1.32 -17.98 -7.42
N LYS A 82 0.63 -19.09 -7.21
CA LYS A 82 -0.23 -19.29 -6.03
C LYS A 82 0.54 -19.15 -4.73
N TYR A 83 1.72 -19.73 -4.63
CA TYR A 83 2.57 -19.60 -3.44
C TYR A 83 3.16 -18.19 -3.31
N GLY A 84 3.54 -17.59 -4.42
CA GLY A 84 3.99 -16.20 -4.47
C GLY A 84 2.91 -15.21 -4.03
N ASP A 85 1.66 -15.36 -4.51
CA ASP A 85 0.51 -14.54 -4.12
C ASP A 85 0.19 -14.68 -2.63
N LYS A 86 0.33 -15.89 -2.09
CA LYS A 86 0.17 -16.10 -0.65
C LYS A 86 1.19 -15.29 0.14
N ALA A 87 2.46 -15.33 -0.24
CA ALA A 87 3.51 -14.57 0.45
C ALA A 87 3.31 -13.05 0.32
N LEU A 88 2.85 -12.58 -0.84
CA LEU A 88 2.47 -11.18 -1.01
C LEU A 88 1.27 -10.81 -0.12
N THR A 89 0.25 -11.67 -0.05
CA THR A 89 -0.91 -11.45 0.81
C THR A 89 -0.52 -11.37 2.29
N ASP A 90 0.42 -12.21 2.72
CA ASP A 90 0.90 -12.23 4.10
C ASP A 90 1.82 -11.02 4.44
N TYR A 91 2.28 -10.28 3.43
CA TYR A 91 3.21 -9.15 3.59
C TYR A 91 2.58 -7.78 3.32
N LEU A 92 1.87 -7.62 2.19
CA LEU A 92 1.35 -6.33 1.73
C LEU A 92 0.39 -5.71 2.74
N GLY A 93 0.62 -4.46 3.09
CA GLY A 93 -0.23 -3.71 4.01
C GLY A 93 -0.23 -4.25 5.45
N THR A 94 0.76 -5.04 5.84
CA THR A 94 0.95 -5.51 7.22
C THR A 94 2.03 -4.70 7.95
N ASP A 95 2.17 -4.93 9.25
CA ASP A 95 3.22 -4.37 10.09
C ASP A 95 4.65 -4.81 9.71
N GLN A 96 4.81 -5.82 8.86
CA GLN A 96 6.10 -6.19 8.30
C GLN A 96 6.56 -5.24 7.18
N GLU A 97 5.62 -4.62 6.50
CA GLU A 97 5.85 -3.68 5.41
C GLU A 97 5.80 -2.24 5.88
N LEU A 98 4.86 -1.91 6.76
CA LEU A 98 4.45 -0.56 7.12
C LEU A 98 4.60 -0.31 8.62
N ASP A 99 5.08 0.86 8.96
CA ASP A 99 5.36 1.30 10.33
C ASP A 99 4.11 1.92 10.97
N TYR A 100 3.12 1.06 11.25
CA TYR A 100 1.88 1.46 11.91
C TYR A 100 2.10 2.01 13.31
N GLU A 101 3.15 1.54 14.00
CA GLU A 101 3.48 2.02 15.34
C GLU A 101 3.86 3.50 15.30
N ALA A 102 4.71 3.91 14.34
CA ALA A 102 5.11 5.32 14.22
C ALA A 102 3.92 6.24 13.92
N ILE A 103 3.01 5.83 13.01
CA ILE A 103 1.81 6.63 12.72
C ILE A 103 0.86 6.64 13.92
N SER A 104 0.59 5.50 14.55
CA SER A 104 -0.29 5.44 15.72
C SER A 104 0.24 6.33 16.85
N ASN A 105 1.55 6.31 17.12
CA ASN A 105 2.18 7.18 18.09
C ASN A 105 2.02 8.67 17.74
N LEU A 106 2.10 9.02 16.46
CA LEU A 106 1.90 10.39 15.99
C LEU A 106 0.44 10.84 16.21
N LEU A 107 -0.54 9.99 15.89
CA LEU A 107 -1.96 10.25 16.14
C LEU A 107 -2.22 10.43 17.64
N MET A 108 -1.66 9.57 18.49
CA MET A 108 -1.80 9.68 19.94
C MET A 108 -1.16 10.94 20.52
N GLN A 109 -0.01 11.40 19.97
CA GLN A 109 0.58 12.68 20.35
C GLN A 109 -0.34 13.85 20.01
N PHE A 110 -0.99 13.83 18.83
CA PHE A 110 -1.96 14.84 18.44
C PHE A 110 -3.16 14.86 19.41
N HIS A 111 -3.74 13.70 19.73
CA HIS A 111 -4.81 13.56 20.73
C HIS A 111 -4.39 14.05 22.13
N GLY A 112 -3.14 13.85 22.48
CA GLY A 112 -2.55 14.33 23.74
C GLY A 112 -2.35 15.85 23.81
N GLY A 113 -2.69 16.59 22.76
CA GLY A 113 -2.61 18.05 22.70
C GLY A 113 -1.18 18.58 22.57
N THR A 114 -0.26 17.83 21.96
CA THR A 114 1.08 18.36 21.65
C THR A 114 0.98 19.58 20.74
N SER A 115 1.83 20.57 20.98
CA SER A 115 1.92 21.75 20.10
C SER A 115 2.74 21.49 18.83
N GLN A 116 3.52 20.41 18.79
CA GLN A 116 4.43 20.13 17.70
C GLN A 116 4.46 18.62 17.38
N LEU A 117 4.47 18.31 16.10
CA LEU A 117 4.68 16.96 15.58
C LEU A 117 5.96 16.89 14.73
N LEU A 118 6.64 15.75 14.78
CA LEU A 118 7.72 15.41 13.86
C LEU A 118 7.18 14.48 12.78
N LEU A 119 7.05 15.00 11.55
CA LEU A 119 6.52 14.27 10.41
C LEU A 119 7.66 13.68 9.58
N ARG A 120 7.66 12.37 9.42
CA ARG A 120 8.64 11.68 8.58
C ARG A 120 8.39 11.98 7.11
N HIS A 121 9.47 12.23 6.40
CA HIS A 121 9.53 12.24 4.94
C HIS A 121 10.41 11.10 4.48
N MET A 122 9.91 10.32 3.54
CA MET A 122 10.62 9.24 2.91
C MET A 122 10.58 9.42 1.40
N GLY A 123 11.71 9.81 0.81
CA GLY A 123 11.89 9.89 -0.63
C GLY A 123 12.16 8.54 -1.27
N ARG A 124 12.68 8.56 -2.48
CA ARG A 124 12.94 7.34 -3.25
C ARG A 124 14.28 6.69 -2.95
N THR A 125 15.23 7.46 -2.42
CA THR A 125 16.59 7.03 -2.10
C THR A 125 16.84 7.07 -0.59
N GLN A 126 17.87 6.38 -0.13
CA GLN A 126 18.27 6.33 1.28
C GLN A 126 18.72 7.71 1.81
N ASP A 127 19.09 8.64 0.93
CA ASP A 127 19.53 9.97 1.30
C ASP A 127 18.34 10.95 1.44
N ASP A 128 17.14 10.51 1.12
CA ASP A 128 15.91 11.30 1.13
C ASP A 128 15.01 10.94 2.34
N ILE A 129 15.60 10.74 3.51
CA ILE A 129 14.85 10.43 4.74
C ILE A 129 15.15 11.51 5.76
N TRP A 130 14.11 12.26 6.17
CA TRP A 130 14.24 13.32 7.19
C TRP A 130 12.93 13.49 7.96
N TYR A 131 12.93 14.33 8.98
CA TYR A 131 11.76 14.74 9.74
C TYR A 131 11.57 16.25 9.69
N ASP A 132 10.36 16.68 9.38
CA ASP A 132 9.93 18.07 9.50
C ASP A 132 9.18 18.28 10.81
N ARG A 133 9.51 19.39 11.48
CA ARG A 133 8.76 19.84 12.64
C ARG A 133 7.58 20.67 12.18
N ARG A 134 6.37 20.30 12.63
CA ARG A 134 5.13 21.02 12.35
C ARG A 134 4.52 21.51 13.63
N ASP A 135 4.22 22.82 13.69
CA ASP A 135 3.39 23.41 14.73
C ASP A 135 1.94 23.01 14.45
N VAL A 136 1.29 22.44 15.45
CA VAL A 136 -0.09 21.97 15.40
C VAL A 136 -0.96 22.60 16.48
N SER A 137 -0.47 23.66 17.13
CA SER A 137 -1.15 24.37 18.23
C SER A 137 -2.57 24.82 17.84
N ASP A 138 -2.75 25.25 16.58
CA ASP A 138 -4.03 25.74 16.04
C ASP A 138 -4.72 24.71 15.12
N THR A 139 -4.30 23.44 15.16
CA THR A 139 -4.86 22.38 14.32
C THR A 139 -5.96 21.64 15.08
N ASP A 140 -7.18 21.64 14.54
CA ASP A 140 -8.32 20.90 15.09
C ASP A 140 -8.46 19.51 14.50
N ILE A 141 -8.06 19.35 13.22
CA ILE A 141 -8.29 18.13 12.45
C ILE A 141 -6.98 17.67 11.82
N LEU A 142 -6.58 16.45 12.14
CA LEU A 142 -5.49 15.75 11.47
C LEU A 142 -6.07 14.74 10.49
N ILE A 143 -5.73 14.87 9.21
CA ILE A 143 -6.17 13.98 8.15
C ILE A 143 -5.00 13.10 7.75
N LEU A 144 -5.13 11.79 7.97
CA LEU A 144 -4.18 10.80 7.45
C LEU A 144 -4.66 10.30 6.08
N GLU A 145 -3.95 10.68 5.03
CA GLU A 145 -4.18 10.17 3.67
C GLU A 145 -3.30 8.94 3.45
N TRP A 146 -3.93 7.76 3.28
CA TRP A 146 -3.18 6.52 3.15
C TRP A 146 -4.03 5.39 2.56
N THR A 147 -3.46 4.61 1.64
CA THR A 147 -4.09 3.39 1.10
C THR A 147 -4.43 2.38 2.20
N HIS A 148 -3.64 2.34 3.26
CA HIS A 148 -3.78 1.43 4.40
C HIS A 148 -4.38 2.09 5.64
N GLY A 149 -5.01 3.27 5.51
CA GLY A 149 -5.56 4.05 6.62
C GLY A 149 -6.72 3.36 7.36
N ASN A 150 -7.36 2.35 6.76
CA ASN A 150 -8.42 1.53 7.38
C ASN A 150 -7.90 0.16 7.87
N SER A 151 -6.61 0.05 8.15
CA SER A 151 -5.99 -1.19 8.63
C SER A 151 -6.28 -1.44 10.10
N ALA A 152 -6.49 -2.71 10.47
CA ALA A 152 -6.62 -3.12 11.88
C ALA A 152 -5.33 -2.91 12.72
N TYR A 153 -4.17 -2.71 12.08
CA TYR A 153 -2.91 -2.38 12.75
C TYR A 153 -2.84 -0.91 13.20
N LEU A 154 -3.64 -0.02 12.60
CA LEU A 154 -3.62 1.41 12.89
C LEU A 154 -4.48 1.72 14.11
N GLN A 155 -3.95 2.53 15.02
CA GLN A 155 -4.64 2.99 16.23
C GLN A 155 -4.70 4.52 16.28
N GLY A 156 -5.70 5.06 16.99
CA GLY A 156 -5.85 6.50 17.20
C GLY A 156 -6.56 7.23 16.05
N VAL A 157 -7.31 6.51 15.21
CA VAL A 157 -8.21 7.11 14.20
C VAL A 157 -9.60 7.25 14.81
N ASP A 158 -10.18 8.46 14.78
CA ASP A 158 -11.53 8.72 15.30
C ASP A 158 -12.61 8.40 14.27
N VAL A 159 -12.33 8.70 12.98
CA VAL A 159 -13.24 8.47 11.87
C VAL A 159 -12.47 7.91 10.68
N SER A 160 -12.85 6.72 10.26
CA SER A 160 -12.28 6.04 9.09
C SER A 160 -13.15 6.27 7.85
N VAL A 161 -12.54 6.84 6.80
CA VAL A 161 -13.18 7.09 5.51
C VAL A 161 -12.49 6.26 4.44
N VAL A 162 -13.23 5.37 3.77
CA VAL A 162 -12.70 4.58 2.66
C VAL A 162 -13.27 5.08 1.34
N LEU A 163 -12.36 5.45 0.43
CA LEU A 163 -12.70 5.79 -0.94
C LEU A 163 -12.62 4.52 -1.80
N ILE A 164 -13.77 4.06 -2.29
CA ILE A 164 -13.82 2.89 -3.16
C ILE A 164 -13.67 3.28 -4.62
N SER A 165 -12.79 2.57 -5.32
CA SER A 165 -12.58 2.68 -6.75
C SER A 165 -12.03 1.36 -7.30
N THR A 166 -12.18 1.13 -8.59
CA THR A 166 -11.53 0.00 -9.24
C THR A 166 -10.15 0.38 -9.80
N PRO A 167 -9.26 -0.60 -10.03
CA PRO A 167 -7.98 -0.35 -10.71
C PRO A 167 -8.16 0.30 -12.09
N GLU A 168 -9.24 -0.04 -12.81
CA GLU A 168 -9.57 0.51 -14.12
C GLU A 168 -9.94 2.00 -14.01
N GLU A 169 -10.81 2.36 -13.06
CA GLU A 169 -11.22 3.75 -12.82
C GLU A 169 -10.03 4.66 -12.46
N THR A 170 -9.03 4.12 -11.76
CA THR A 170 -7.83 4.87 -11.36
C THR A 170 -6.70 4.83 -12.40
N LEU A 171 -6.79 3.99 -13.44
CA LEU A 171 -5.71 3.76 -14.41
C LEU A 171 -5.21 5.03 -15.08
N GLU A 172 -6.11 5.88 -15.56
CA GLU A 172 -5.75 7.15 -16.21
C GLU A 172 -5.02 8.12 -15.25
N ASN A 173 -5.45 8.17 -13.99
CA ASN A 173 -4.80 8.99 -12.98
C ASN A 173 -3.41 8.44 -12.62
N ARG A 174 -3.25 7.12 -12.58
CA ARG A 174 -1.93 6.48 -12.36
C ARG A 174 -0.98 6.74 -13.52
N LYS A 175 -1.44 6.62 -14.77
CA LYS A 175 -0.66 6.95 -15.97
C LYS A 175 -0.21 8.43 -15.98
N LYS A 176 -1.09 9.36 -15.61
CA LYS A 176 -0.77 10.80 -15.55
C LYS A 176 0.29 11.13 -14.50
N ARG A 177 0.34 10.38 -13.40
CA ARG A 177 1.36 10.58 -12.34
C ARG A 177 2.77 10.20 -12.80
N ASN A 178 2.92 9.43 -13.88
CA ASN A 178 4.18 9.03 -14.56
C ASN A 178 5.31 8.63 -13.56
N ARG A 179 4.94 8.03 -12.43
CA ARG A 179 5.88 7.74 -11.33
C ARG A 179 6.56 6.39 -11.49
N ASP A 180 5.98 5.48 -12.27
CA ASP A 180 6.45 4.10 -12.41
C ASP A 180 6.65 3.73 -13.87
N THR A 181 7.87 3.39 -14.22
CA THR A 181 8.24 2.85 -15.55
C THR A 181 7.63 1.46 -15.81
N ALA A 182 7.04 0.83 -14.81
CA ALA A 182 6.48 -0.53 -14.83
C ALA A 182 4.98 -0.59 -14.48
N ILE A 183 4.23 0.51 -14.70
CA ILE A 183 2.78 0.61 -14.36
C ILE A 183 1.96 -0.57 -14.91
N ASP A 184 2.35 -1.10 -16.07
CA ASP A 184 1.64 -2.18 -16.75
C ASP A 184 2.34 -3.55 -16.58
N SER A 185 3.29 -3.72 -15.64
CA SER A 185 3.93 -5.01 -15.46
C SER A 185 2.96 -6.02 -14.82
N PRO A 186 3.03 -7.30 -15.23
CA PRO A 186 2.19 -8.36 -14.65
C PRO A 186 2.34 -8.46 -13.13
N PHE A 187 3.53 -8.20 -12.60
CA PHE A 187 3.79 -8.20 -11.17
C PHE A 187 3.05 -7.06 -10.44
N VAL A 188 3.11 -5.83 -10.97
CA VAL A 188 2.39 -4.67 -10.40
C VAL A 188 0.88 -4.90 -10.43
N ALA A 189 0.35 -5.44 -11.53
CA ALA A 189 -1.08 -5.79 -11.61
C ALA A 189 -1.50 -6.78 -10.51
N ARG A 190 -0.62 -7.76 -10.21
CA ARG A 190 -0.84 -8.75 -9.15
C ARG A 190 -0.84 -8.12 -7.75
N VAL A 191 0.13 -7.24 -7.47
CA VAL A 191 0.21 -6.47 -6.21
C VAL A 191 -1.07 -5.65 -6.02
N LEU A 192 -1.45 -4.87 -7.03
CA LEU A 192 -2.66 -4.03 -6.97
C LEU A 192 -3.94 -4.85 -6.74
N ARG A 193 -4.06 -6.03 -7.34
CA ARG A 193 -5.21 -6.93 -7.13
C ARG A 193 -5.28 -7.41 -5.67
N ILE A 194 -4.14 -7.77 -5.08
CA ILE A 194 -4.07 -8.20 -3.68
C ILE A 194 -4.38 -7.04 -2.73
N GLU A 195 -3.81 -5.86 -2.97
CA GLU A 195 -4.07 -4.66 -2.18
C GLU A 195 -5.55 -4.27 -2.24
N GLN A 196 -6.14 -4.25 -3.45
CA GLN A 196 -7.57 -3.97 -3.62
C GLN A 196 -8.45 -4.96 -2.86
N LYS A 197 -8.12 -6.26 -2.93
CA LYS A 197 -8.85 -7.25 -2.14
C LYS A 197 -8.79 -6.97 -0.65
N LYS A 198 -7.62 -6.61 -0.11
CA LYS A 198 -7.46 -6.28 1.32
C LYS A 198 -8.25 -5.04 1.72
N ILE A 199 -8.31 -4.03 0.86
CA ILE A 199 -9.15 -2.84 1.10
C ILE A 199 -10.62 -3.25 1.17
N ASN A 200 -11.07 -4.07 0.20
CA ASN A 200 -12.46 -4.54 0.16
C ASN A 200 -12.81 -5.43 1.36
N ASP A 201 -11.89 -6.32 1.77
CA ASP A 201 -12.08 -7.19 2.95
C ASP A 201 -12.14 -6.39 4.27
N GLY A 202 -11.74 -5.13 4.25
CA GLY A 202 -11.72 -4.24 5.42
C GLY A 202 -12.82 -3.17 5.43
N LEU A 203 -13.76 -3.20 4.50
CA LEU A 203 -14.82 -2.17 4.40
C LEU A 203 -15.75 -2.15 5.63
N ASP A 204 -15.92 -3.26 6.29
CA ASP A 204 -16.69 -3.41 7.54
C ASP A 204 -16.13 -2.59 8.72
N ARG A 205 -14.89 -2.11 8.63
CA ARG A 205 -14.26 -1.25 9.65
C ARG A 205 -14.37 0.23 9.34
N ALA A 206 -14.89 0.60 8.17
CA ALA A 206 -15.00 2.00 7.77
C ALA A 206 -16.27 2.63 8.35
N ASP A 207 -16.14 3.81 8.95
CA ASP A 207 -17.29 4.61 9.38
C ASP A 207 -18.02 5.22 8.17
N ILE A 208 -17.27 5.56 7.14
CA ILE A 208 -17.80 6.16 5.92
C ILE A 208 -17.16 5.49 4.70
N ILE A 209 -18.00 5.04 3.77
CA ILE A 209 -17.56 4.55 2.45
C ILE A 209 -18.06 5.51 1.39
N GLN A 210 -17.17 5.97 0.51
CA GLN A 210 -17.50 6.89 -0.57
C GLN A 210 -16.99 6.37 -1.91
N ASP A 211 -17.80 6.44 -2.97
CA ASP A 211 -17.35 6.12 -4.33
C ASP A 211 -16.73 7.32 -5.05
N MET A 212 -16.17 7.10 -6.23
CA MET A 212 -15.55 8.14 -7.06
C MET A 212 -16.55 9.21 -7.55
N HIS A 213 -17.84 8.96 -7.45
CA HIS A 213 -18.92 9.90 -7.82
C HIS A 213 -19.41 10.72 -6.62
N GLY A 214 -18.80 10.52 -5.46
CA GLY A 214 -19.15 11.23 -4.22
C GLY A 214 -20.37 10.65 -3.50
N ARG A 215 -20.86 9.46 -3.90
CA ARG A 215 -21.96 8.79 -3.19
C ARG A 215 -21.41 8.17 -1.92
N ILE A 216 -22.10 8.44 -0.82
CA ILE A 216 -21.76 7.92 0.50
C ILE A 216 -22.64 6.72 0.80
N TYR A 217 -22.02 5.66 1.28
CA TYR A 217 -22.65 4.44 1.77
C TYR A 217 -22.42 4.39 3.28
N THR A 218 -23.48 4.52 4.05
CA THR A 218 -23.51 4.29 5.50
C THR A 218 -24.32 3.02 5.75
N GLU A 219 -23.86 2.15 6.64
CA GLU A 219 -24.74 1.11 7.16
C GLU A 219 -25.91 1.70 7.95
#